data_ff211a97d3b61efa1f2aa8c68b9889e1
#
_entry.id   ff211a97d3b61efa1f2aa8c68b9889e1
#
_cell.length_a   1.000
_cell.length_b   1.000
_cell.length_c   1.000
_cell.angle_alpha   90.00
_cell.angle_beta   90.00
_cell.angle_gamma   90.00
#
_symmetry.space_group_name_H-M   'P 1'
#
loop_
_entity.id
_entity.type
_entity.pdbx_description
1 polymer ?
#
loop_
_entity_poly.entity_id
_entity_poly.type
_entity_poly.pdbx_seq_one_letter_code
_entity_poly.pdbx_strand_id
1 'polypeptide(L)'
;AIVRLTLMQKERDRQAGKNTAGYVTGYRGSPLGGLDQQFMRAKRVLEKSDVKFQAGLNEDLAATALWGSQQAELTGEGKFDGVFGIWYGKGPGVDRTGDAFRHANFAGTSKHGGV
;
A
#
# COMPACT_ATOMS: atom_id res chain seq x y z
N ALA A 1 -4.34 -7.03 13.68
CA ALA A 1 -3.30 -6.03 14.00
C ALA A 1 -2.87 -5.22 12.79
N ILE A 2 -2.54 -5.87 11.68
CA ILE A 2 -2.05 -5.17 10.48
C ILE A 2 -3.14 -4.31 9.84
N VAL A 3 -4.38 -4.81 9.75
CA VAL A 3 -5.51 -4.04 9.25
C VAL A 3 -5.71 -2.77 10.10
N ARG A 4 -5.66 -2.91 11.42
CA ARG A 4 -5.79 -1.80 12.34
C ARG A 4 -4.66 -0.77 12.17
N LEU A 5 -3.45 -1.23 11.84
CA LEU A 5 -2.31 -0.36 11.59
C LEU A 5 -2.59 0.63 10.47
N THR A 6 -3.21 0.20 9.39
CA THR A 6 -3.54 1.09 8.26
C THR A 6 -4.53 2.17 8.69
N LEU A 7 -5.53 1.82 9.48
CA LEU A 7 -6.51 2.77 10.00
C LEU A 7 -5.88 3.76 10.99
N MET A 8 -4.97 3.27 11.82
CA MET A 8 -4.23 4.12 12.76
C MET A 8 -3.29 5.08 12.04
N GLN A 9 -2.64 4.64 10.97
CA GLN A 9 -1.79 5.52 10.17
C GLN A 9 -2.62 6.64 9.55
N LYS A 10 -3.77 6.34 8.99
CA LYS A 10 -4.68 7.35 8.44
C LYS A 10 -5.11 8.36 9.51
N GLU A 11 -5.47 7.88 10.69
CA GLU A 11 -5.89 8.74 11.80
C GLU A 11 -4.75 9.63 12.29
N ARG A 12 -3.55 9.07 12.39
CA ARG A 12 -2.36 9.83 12.76
C ARG A 12 -2.06 10.96 11.78
N ASP A 13 -2.18 10.66 10.48
CA ASP A 13 -1.97 11.65 9.44
C ASP A 13 -3.04 12.76 9.51
N ARG A 14 -4.29 12.37 9.73
CA ARG A 14 -5.40 13.34 9.91
C ARG A 14 -5.13 14.27 11.08
N GLN A 15 -4.67 13.75 12.22
CA GLN A 15 -4.33 14.57 13.39
C GLN A 15 -3.17 15.52 13.12
N ALA A 16 -2.27 15.15 12.22
CA ALA A 16 -1.17 16.01 11.78
C ALA A 16 -1.58 17.01 10.70
N GLY A 17 -2.85 17.07 10.33
CA GLY A 17 -3.36 17.98 9.31
C GLY A 17 -3.11 17.51 7.88
N LYS A 18 -2.84 16.21 7.67
CA LYS A 18 -2.58 15.62 6.36
C LYS A 18 -3.75 14.76 5.89
N ASN A 19 -4.15 14.94 4.64
CA ASN A 19 -5.17 14.11 4.01
C ASN A 19 -4.48 13.07 3.13
N THR A 20 -4.12 11.94 3.73
CA THR A 20 -3.45 10.85 3.03
C THR A 20 -4.43 9.74 2.65
N ALA A 21 -4.08 8.99 1.63
CA ALA A 21 -4.75 7.75 1.26
C ALA A 21 -3.83 6.57 1.54
N GLY A 22 -4.40 5.38 1.64
CA GLY A 22 -3.65 4.15 1.81
C GLY A 22 -3.87 3.21 0.63
N TYR A 23 -2.85 2.46 0.28
CA TYR A 23 -2.93 1.42 -0.73
C TYR A 23 -2.28 0.14 -0.20
N VAL A 24 -3.06 -0.93 -0.14
CA VAL A 24 -2.60 -2.21 0.36
C VAL A 24 -2.72 -3.24 -0.74
N THR A 25 -1.63 -3.87 -1.10
CA THR A 25 -1.63 -4.89 -2.14
C THR A 25 -0.55 -5.94 -1.87
N GLY A 26 -0.68 -7.08 -2.49
CA GLY A 26 0.24 -8.18 -2.36
C GLY A 26 -0.34 -9.43 -2.97
N TYR A 27 0.38 -10.54 -2.85
CA TYR A 27 -0.07 -11.81 -3.37
C TYR A 27 -0.38 -12.76 -2.22
N ARG A 28 -1.61 -13.26 -2.18
CA ARG A 28 -2.06 -14.18 -1.14
C ARG A 28 -1.30 -15.51 -1.22
N GLY A 29 -1.09 -16.11 -0.07
CA GLY A 29 -0.45 -17.40 -0.01
C GLY A 29 -0.03 -17.74 1.42
N SER A 30 0.22 -19.01 1.70
CA SER A 30 0.74 -19.42 2.98
C SER A 30 2.15 -18.86 3.18
N PRO A 31 2.47 -18.29 4.34
CA PRO A 31 1.65 -18.21 5.57
C PRO A 31 0.71 -16.99 5.65
N LEU A 32 0.58 -16.19 4.61
CA LEU A 32 -0.12 -14.90 4.64
C LEU A 32 -1.59 -14.95 4.19
N GLY A 33 -2.16 -16.15 4.00
CA GLY A 33 -3.54 -16.31 3.54
C GLY A 33 -4.58 -15.64 4.45
N GLY A 34 -4.34 -15.62 5.75
CA GLY A 34 -5.24 -14.99 6.71
C GLY A 34 -5.27 -13.46 6.60
N LEU A 35 -4.16 -12.85 6.23
CA LEU A 35 -4.07 -11.39 6.07
C LEU A 35 -4.97 -10.90 4.95
N ASP A 36 -4.93 -11.57 3.80
CA ASP A 36 -5.77 -11.26 2.66
C ASP A 36 -7.25 -11.28 3.02
N GLN A 37 -7.68 -12.33 3.72
CA GLN A 37 -9.06 -12.46 4.18
C GLN A 37 -9.47 -11.38 5.15
N GLN A 38 -8.60 -10.96 6.06
CA GLN A 38 -8.88 -9.91 7.02
C GLN A 38 -9.08 -8.55 6.33
N PHE A 39 -8.27 -8.23 5.34
CA PHE A 39 -8.45 -7.02 4.55
C PHE A 39 -9.76 -7.06 3.76
N MET A 40 -10.12 -8.21 3.20
CA MET A 40 -11.41 -8.35 2.50
C MET A 40 -12.60 -8.12 3.41
N ARG A 41 -12.56 -8.64 4.65
CA ARG A 41 -13.62 -8.45 5.63
C ARG A 41 -13.74 -7.00 6.08
N ALA A 42 -12.64 -6.28 6.15
CA ALA A 42 -12.59 -4.89 6.59
C ALA A 42 -12.76 -3.88 5.44
N LYS A 43 -13.03 -4.34 4.23
CA LYS A 43 -13.01 -3.49 3.02
C LYS A 43 -13.87 -2.23 3.16
N ARG A 44 -15.07 -2.34 3.72
CA ARG A 44 -15.97 -1.19 3.90
C ARG A 44 -15.39 -0.13 4.84
N VAL A 45 -14.81 -0.58 5.95
CA VAL A 45 -14.18 0.32 6.93
C VAL A 45 -12.96 0.98 6.32
N LEU A 46 -12.16 0.22 5.57
CA LEU A 46 -10.98 0.74 4.89
C LEU A 46 -11.34 1.80 3.84
N GLU A 47 -12.36 1.55 3.04
CA GLU A 47 -12.82 2.51 2.03
C GLU A 47 -13.30 3.83 2.63
N LYS A 48 -13.98 3.78 3.78
CA LYS A 48 -14.39 4.99 4.51
C LYS A 48 -13.20 5.80 5.01
N SER A 49 -12.06 5.17 5.19
CA SER A 49 -10.82 5.82 5.64
C SER A 49 -9.86 6.10 4.48
N ASP A 50 -10.32 6.02 3.24
CA ASP A 50 -9.51 6.23 2.03
C ASP A 50 -8.34 5.25 1.93
N VAL A 51 -8.53 4.02 2.39
CA VAL A 51 -7.56 2.94 2.24
C VAL A 51 -8.11 1.93 1.24
N LYS A 52 -7.41 1.76 0.13
CA LYS A 52 -7.79 0.81 -0.90
C LYS A 52 -7.01 -0.49 -0.71
N PHE A 53 -7.74 -1.58 -0.60
CA PHE A 53 -7.17 -2.91 -0.65
C PHE A 53 -7.45 -3.54 -2.01
N GLN A 54 -6.41 -4.02 -2.68
CA GLN A 54 -6.53 -4.71 -3.96
C GLN A 54 -5.54 -5.87 -4.01
N ALA A 55 -6.06 -7.09 -4.03
CA ALA A 55 -5.21 -8.27 -4.17
C ALA A 55 -4.53 -8.25 -5.55
N GLY A 56 -3.23 -8.52 -5.56
CA GLY A 56 -2.46 -8.58 -6.80
C GLY A 56 -2.62 -9.93 -7.49
N LEU A 57 -2.41 -9.94 -8.81
CA LEU A 57 -2.38 -11.18 -9.58
C LEU A 57 -1.11 -11.98 -9.30
N ASN A 58 -0.02 -11.30 -9.03
CA ASN A 58 1.23 -11.88 -8.56
C ASN A 58 2.04 -10.80 -7.81
N GLU A 59 3.19 -11.19 -7.28
CA GLU A 59 4.03 -10.31 -6.46
C GLU A 59 4.57 -9.12 -7.26
N ASP A 60 5.00 -9.35 -8.50
CA ASP A 60 5.55 -8.30 -9.37
C ASP A 60 4.52 -7.25 -9.71
N LEU A 61 3.32 -7.67 -10.09
CA LEU A 61 2.23 -6.74 -10.44
C LEU A 61 1.78 -5.95 -9.22
N ALA A 62 1.73 -6.60 -8.06
CA ALA A 62 1.40 -5.91 -6.81
C ALA A 62 2.46 -4.84 -6.47
N ALA A 63 3.74 -5.18 -6.59
CA ALA A 63 4.82 -4.23 -6.32
C ALA A 63 4.82 -3.06 -7.31
N THR A 64 4.55 -3.33 -8.58
CA THR A 64 4.46 -2.29 -9.61
C THR A 64 3.28 -1.36 -9.36
N ALA A 65 2.12 -1.90 -8.98
CA ALA A 65 0.95 -1.09 -8.64
C ALA A 65 1.23 -0.20 -7.43
N LEU A 66 1.91 -0.73 -6.42
CA LEU A 66 2.29 0.02 -5.24
C LEU A 66 3.28 1.15 -5.58
N TRP A 67 4.26 0.85 -6.42
CA TRP A 67 5.18 1.88 -6.92
C TRP A 67 4.40 3.00 -7.62
N GLY A 68 3.44 2.64 -8.50
CA GLY A 68 2.60 3.61 -9.17
C GLY A 68 1.86 4.52 -8.19
N SER A 69 1.37 3.98 -7.08
CA SER A 69 0.69 4.76 -6.05
C SER A 69 1.59 5.85 -5.44
N GLN A 70 2.89 5.59 -5.36
CA GLN A 70 3.87 6.54 -4.79
C GLN A 70 4.26 7.64 -5.77
N GLN A 71 3.97 7.47 -7.06
CA GLN A 71 4.29 8.45 -8.10
C GLN A 71 3.15 9.45 -8.35
N ALA A 72 1.95 9.17 -7.87
CA ALA A 72 0.77 9.98 -8.16
C ALA A 72 0.93 11.46 -7.74
N GLU A 73 1.55 11.70 -6.59
CA GLU A 73 1.73 13.05 -6.07
C GLU A 73 2.91 13.81 -6.71
N LEU A 74 3.82 13.11 -7.36
CA LEU A 74 4.99 13.73 -7.96
C LEU A 74 4.65 14.55 -9.21
N THR A 75 3.53 14.24 -9.84
CA THR A 75 3.04 14.98 -11.01
C THR A 75 2.09 16.12 -10.65
N GLY A 76 1.73 16.24 -9.38
CA GLY A 76 0.78 17.24 -8.91
C GLY A 76 -0.68 16.97 -9.25
N GLU A 77 -0.99 15.77 -9.71
CA GLU A 77 -2.34 15.36 -10.12
C GLU A 77 -3.10 14.61 -9.01
N GLY A 78 -2.46 14.33 -7.89
CA GLY A 78 -3.07 13.58 -6.80
C GLY A 78 -4.09 14.42 -6.02
N LYS A 79 -5.11 13.75 -5.49
CA LYS A 79 -6.16 14.35 -4.65
C LYS A 79 -5.78 14.40 -3.17
N PHE A 80 -4.74 13.68 -2.79
CA PHE A 80 -4.30 13.54 -1.40
C PHE A 80 -2.91 14.11 -1.23
N ASP A 81 -2.55 14.45 0.00
CA ASP A 81 -1.22 14.95 0.33
C ASP A 81 -0.13 13.90 0.12
N GLY A 82 -0.49 12.63 0.19
CA GLY A 82 0.38 11.51 -0.08
C GLY A 82 -0.38 10.20 0.03
N VAL A 83 0.28 9.11 -0.36
CA VAL A 83 -0.26 7.76 -0.28
C VAL A 83 0.73 6.89 0.51
N PHE A 84 0.27 6.32 1.62
CA PHE A 84 1.05 5.29 2.29
C PHE A 84 0.71 3.92 1.73
N GLY A 85 1.67 3.03 1.66
CA GLY A 85 1.47 1.73 1.06
C GLY A 85 1.93 0.58 1.92
N ILE A 86 1.31 -0.57 1.74
CA ILE A 86 1.77 -1.84 2.30
C ILE A 86 1.77 -2.87 1.17
N TRP A 87 2.92 -3.46 0.97
CA TRP A 87 3.07 -4.65 0.13
C TRP A 87 3.31 -5.85 1.04
N TYR A 88 2.63 -6.96 0.78
CA TYR A 88 2.83 -8.19 1.54
C TYR A 88 3.12 -9.36 0.60
N GLY A 89 4.00 -10.23 1.03
CA GLY A 89 4.38 -11.44 0.31
C GLY A 89 5.32 -12.27 1.17
N LYS A 90 5.71 -13.42 0.68
CA LYS A 90 6.72 -14.26 1.32
C LYS A 90 8.06 -14.14 0.59
N GLY A 91 9.11 -14.76 1.14
CA GLY A 91 10.48 -14.65 0.65
C GLY A 91 10.66 -14.82 -0.87
N PRO A 92 10.15 -15.90 -1.48
CA PRO A 92 10.27 -16.05 -2.94
C PRO A 92 9.63 -14.92 -3.74
N GLY A 93 8.53 -14.36 -3.23
CA GLY A 93 7.90 -13.20 -3.86
C GLY A 93 8.73 -11.94 -3.75
N VAL A 94 9.42 -11.73 -2.63
CA VAL A 94 10.36 -10.62 -2.46
C VAL A 94 11.51 -10.73 -3.46
N ASP A 95 12.08 -11.92 -3.61
CA ASP A 95 13.17 -12.15 -4.56
C ASP A 95 12.72 -11.89 -6.00
N ARG A 96 11.54 -12.36 -6.35
CA ARG A 96 10.96 -12.19 -7.68
C ARG A 96 10.71 -10.72 -8.01
N THR A 97 10.33 -9.90 -7.01
CA THR A 97 10.01 -8.48 -7.20
C THR A 97 11.20 -7.55 -6.97
N GLY A 98 12.40 -8.10 -6.81
CA GLY A 98 13.60 -7.31 -6.51
C GLY A 98 13.84 -6.15 -7.46
N ASP A 99 13.60 -6.36 -8.76
CA ASP A 99 13.77 -5.30 -9.76
C ASP A 99 12.78 -4.15 -9.52
N ALA A 100 11.49 -4.46 -9.33
CA ALA A 100 10.47 -3.45 -9.08
C ALA A 100 10.78 -2.66 -7.79
N PHE A 101 11.22 -3.32 -6.73
CA PHE A 101 11.59 -2.67 -5.48
C PHE A 101 12.81 -1.75 -5.64
N ARG A 102 13.80 -2.15 -6.41
CA ARG A 102 14.98 -1.32 -6.69
C ARG A 102 14.59 -0.06 -7.46
N HIS A 103 13.73 -0.20 -8.47
CA HIS A 103 13.23 0.95 -9.23
C HIS A 103 12.38 1.87 -8.37
N ALA A 104 11.52 1.32 -7.52
CA ALA A 104 10.70 2.11 -6.60
C ALA A 104 11.56 2.88 -5.61
N ASN A 105 12.57 2.24 -5.06
CA ASN A 105 13.50 2.86 -4.12
C ASN A 105 14.30 3.99 -4.78
N PHE A 106 14.74 3.80 -6.00
CA PHE A 106 15.44 4.82 -6.77
C PHE A 106 14.56 6.01 -7.12
N ALA A 107 13.33 5.75 -7.55
CA ALA A 107 12.37 6.80 -7.91
C ALA A 107 11.88 7.59 -6.70
N GLY A 108 11.86 6.94 -5.54
CA GLY A 108 11.39 7.58 -4.31
C GLY A 108 9.89 7.71 -4.21
N THR A 109 9.46 8.42 -3.20
CA THR A 109 8.05 8.70 -2.92
C THR A 109 7.81 10.20 -2.83
N SER A 110 6.54 10.61 -2.79
CA SER A 110 6.20 11.98 -2.49
C SER A 110 6.53 12.29 -1.02
N LYS A 111 6.51 13.59 -0.67
CA LYS A 111 6.89 14.07 0.67
C LYS A 111 6.11 13.37 1.80
N HIS A 112 4.86 13.04 1.58
CA HIS A 112 3.98 12.44 2.58
C HIS A 112 3.57 11.01 2.21
N GLY A 113 4.32 10.37 1.35
CA GLY A 113 4.15 8.97 1.00
C GLY A 113 5.12 8.06 1.74
N GLY A 114 5.05 6.77 1.44
CA GLY A 114 5.94 5.76 2.00
C GLY A 114 5.35 4.36 1.88
N VAL A 115 6.19 3.36 1.91
CA VAL A 115 5.80 1.95 1.81
C VAL A 115 6.46 1.15 2.92
#